data_7f8905bf1dfdb158a14c141e91b40726
#
_entry.id   7f8905bf1dfdb158a14c141e91b40726
#
_cell.length_a   1.000
_cell.length_b   1.000
_cell.length_c   1.000
_cell.angle_alpha   90.00
_cell.angle_beta   90.00
_cell.angle_gamma   90.00
#
_symmetry.space_group_name_H-M   'P 1'
#
loop_
_entity.id
_entity.type
_entity.pdbx_description
1 polymer ?
#
loop_
_entity_poly.entity_id
_entity_poly.type
_entity_poly.pdbx_seq_one_letter_code
_entity_poly.pdbx_strand_id
1 'polypeptide(L)'
;MACIFFSSPIFGPIHSRRLGTSLGINLLPAEAKVCSFDCVYCECGFNKDHDAKRKLPTREEVRTALEKKLIYLQKTGVVPDVFTFAGNGEPTMHPEFEGVIEDTIATRDRFFPNAKIAVLSNSTMLHKEGVFRALNKIEDNILKLDSVLDSRIQQLNAPNSPAFTFDKLLGQLCRFEGNLIIQTMFLKGEVNGESVDNTTEVEITGWLEALKQIKPKQVMIYTIDRETPLKGLKKVPKEALD
;
A
#
# COMPACT_ATOMS: atom_id res chain seq x y z
N MET A 1 17.54 -13.61 -3.37
CA MET A 1 16.08 -13.62 -3.27
C MET A 1 15.48 -13.09 -4.57
N ALA A 2 14.47 -13.74 -5.15
CA ALA A 2 13.79 -13.20 -6.32
C ALA A 2 12.80 -12.13 -5.85
N CYS A 3 12.98 -10.88 -6.27
CA CYS A 3 12.00 -9.82 -6.05
C CYS A 3 10.73 -10.14 -6.81
N ILE A 4 9.57 -9.88 -6.19
CA ILE A 4 8.28 -10.06 -6.84
C ILE A 4 7.87 -8.73 -7.46
N PHE A 5 7.79 -8.72 -8.80
CA PHE A 5 7.28 -7.57 -9.55
C PHE A 5 6.00 -7.90 -10.30
N PHE A 6 5.15 -6.91 -10.39
CA PHE A 6 3.90 -6.97 -11.13
C PHE A 6 4.02 -6.22 -12.45
N SER A 7 3.32 -6.71 -13.47
CA SER A 7 3.21 -5.99 -14.74
C SER A 7 2.63 -4.58 -14.51
N SER A 8 3.00 -3.65 -15.38
CA SER A 8 2.51 -2.28 -15.38
C SER A 8 1.88 -1.98 -16.76
N PRO A 9 0.79 -1.20 -16.82
CA PRO A 9 0.06 -0.62 -15.68
C PRO A 9 -1.01 -1.55 -15.07
N ILE A 10 -1.41 -2.64 -15.73
CA ILE A 10 -2.49 -3.52 -15.28
C ILE A 10 -2.01 -4.97 -15.16
N PHE A 11 -2.38 -5.64 -14.06
CA PHE A 11 -2.07 -7.05 -13.85
C PHE A 11 -3.25 -7.82 -13.24
N GLY A 12 -3.21 -9.14 -13.33
CA GLY A 12 -4.26 -10.01 -12.80
C GLY A 12 -5.44 -10.19 -13.77
N PRO A 13 -6.67 -10.45 -13.28
CA PRO A 13 -7.05 -10.47 -11.85
C PRO A 13 -6.37 -11.59 -11.06
N ILE A 14 -6.17 -11.35 -9.76
CA ILE A 14 -5.65 -12.31 -8.80
C ILE A 14 -6.65 -12.49 -7.64
N HIS A 15 -6.64 -13.66 -7.01
CA HIS A 15 -7.47 -13.87 -5.83
C HIS A 15 -6.77 -13.33 -4.57
N SER A 16 -7.36 -12.32 -3.96
CA SER A 16 -6.92 -11.76 -2.68
C SER A 16 -7.75 -12.33 -1.54
N ARG A 17 -7.08 -12.87 -0.51
CA ARG A 17 -7.76 -13.37 0.70
C ARG A 17 -8.62 -12.31 1.42
N ARG A 18 -8.28 -11.03 1.24
CA ARG A 18 -8.92 -9.89 1.94
C ARG A 18 -9.87 -9.10 1.06
N LEU A 19 -9.61 -9.06 -0.24
CA LEU A 19 -10.29 -8.17 -1.17
C LEU A 19 -11.06 -8.91 -2.28
N GLY A 20 -11.05 -10.25 -2.30
CA GLY A 20 -11.71 -11.04 -3.33
C GLY A 20 -10.94 -11.07 -4.66
N THR A 21 -11.66 -11.10 -5.78
CA THR A 21 -11.10 -11.07 -7.13
C THR A 21 -10.60 -9.67 -7.45
N SER A 22 -9.29 -9.48 -7.37
CA SER A 22 -8.63 -8.17 -7.46
C SER A 22 -7.98 -7.97 -8.82
N LEU A 23 -8.37 -6.91 -9.53
CA LEU A 23 -7.66 -6.39 -10.69
C LEU A 23 -6.61 -5.39 -10.20
N GLY A 24 -5.33 -5.70 -10.43
CA GLY A 24 -4.22 -4.86 -9.98
C GLY A 24 -3.93 -3.70 -10.93
N ILE A 25 -3.67 -2.53 -10.37
CA ILE A 25 -3.20 -1.32 -11.08
C ILE A 25 -1.84 -0.94 -10.49
N ASN A 26 -0.79 -1.07 -11.30
CA ASN A 26 0.57 -0.73 -10.93
C ASN A 26 1.02 0.53 -11.66
N LEU A 27 1.11 1.65 -10.94
CA LEU A 27 1.51 2.97 -11.48
C LEU A 27 3.03 3.15 -11.56
N LEU A 28 3.79 2.08 -11.31
CA LEU A 28 5.24 2.09 -11.21
C LEU A 28 5.84 1.18 -12.29
N PRO A 29 7.16 1.26 -12.55
CA PRO A 29 7.79 0.44 -13.57
C PRO A 29 7.57 -1.07 -13.32
N ALA A 30 7.46 -1.87 -14.40
CA ALA A 30 7.23 -3.30 -14.28
C ALA A 30 8.42 -4.08 -13.69
N GLU A 31 9.62 -3.52 -13.78
CA GLU A 31 10.87 -4.23 -13.44
C GLU A 31 11.73 -3.47 -12.41
N ALA A 32 11.15 -2.48 -11.71
CA ALA A 32 11.86 -1.71 -10.72
C ALA A 32 10.94 -1.27 -9.58
N LYS A 33 11.48 -1.22 -8.37
CA LYS A 33 10.81 -0.61 -7.24
C LYS A 33 10.97 0.90 -7.28
N VAL A 34 9.87 1.63 -7.11
CA VAL A 34 9.87 3.09 -6.86
C VAL A 34 9.00 3.35 -5.65
N CYS A 35 9.62 3.61 -4.51
CA CYS A 35 8.93 3.78 -3.23
C CYS A 35 9.61 4.83 -2.37
N SER A 36 8.83 5.55 -1.58
CA SER A 36 9.31 6.46 -0.55
C SER A 36 9.71 5.77 0.76
N PHE A 37 9.43 4.47 0.87
CA PHE A 37 9.90 3.60 1.94
C PHE A 37 10.84 2.52 1.41
N ASP A 38 11.69 2.03 2.30
CA ASP A 38 12.57 0.88 2.05
C ASP A 38 12.35 -0.21 3.11
N CYS A 39 11.07 -0.63 3.25
CA CYS A 39 10.66 -1.57 4.28
C CYS A 39 11.49 -2.85 4.25
N VAL A 40 11.98 -3.27 5.41
CA VAL A 40 12.83 -4.45 5.59
C VAL A 40 12.15 -5.77 5.21
N TYR A 41 10.82 -5.76 5.08
CA TYR A 41 9.99 -6.92 4.73
C TYR A 41 9.39 -6.81 3.30
N CYS A 42 9.81 -5.84 2.49
CA CYS A 42 9.18 -5.58 1.19
C CYS A 42 9.51 -6.68 0.17
N GLU A 43 8.49 -7.32 -0.39
CA GLU A 43 8.64 -8.37 -1.41
C GLU A 43 9.31 -7.86 -2.72
N CYS A 44 9.28 -6.54 -2.97
CA CYS A 44 9.97 -5.91 -4.09
C CYS A 44 11.47 -5.65 -3.84
N GLY A 45 12.01 -6.00 -2.67
CA GLY A 45 13.40 -5.68 -2.32
C GLY A 45 13.59 -4.21 -1.92
N PHE A 46 14.81 -3.70 -2.06
CA PHE A 46 15.17 -2.33 -1.72
C PHE A 46 15.26 -1.42 -2.95
N ASN A 47 14.98 -0.12 -2.78
CA ASN A 47 15.07 0.86 -3.87
C ASN A 47 16.45 0.87 -4.54
N LYS A 48 17.55 0.76 -3.76
CA LYS A 48 18.93 0.75 -4.25
C LYS A 48 19.27 -0.40 -5.21
N ASP A 49 18.49 -1.48 -5.16
CA ASP A 49 18.70 -2.68 -5.97
C ASP A 49 18.10 -2.53 -7.39
N HIS A 50 17.48 -1.38 -7.67
CA HIS A 50 16.75 -1.13 -8.91
C HIS A 50 17.13 0.23 -9.53
N ASP A 51 17.08 0.30 -10.87
CA ASP A 51 17.29 1.56 -11.59
C ASP A 51 16.01 2.42 -11.54
N ALA A 52 16.02 3.46 -10.70
CA ALA A 52 14.91 4.39 -10.54
C ALA A 52 14.64 5.31 -11.76
N LYS A 53 15.47 5.27 -12.81
CA LYS A 53 15.33 6.11 -14.02
C LYS A 53 14.25 5.60 -14.98
N ARG A 54 13.57 4.50 -14.67
CA ARG A 54 12.53 3.95 -15.54
C ARG A 54 11.29 4.84 -15.54
N LYS A 55 10.73 5.03 -16.75
CA LYS A 55 9.55 5.84 -16.96
C LYS A 55 8.32 5.22 -16.26
N LEU A 56 7.57 6.05 -15.55
CA LEU A 56 6.24 5.68 -15.05
C LEU A 56 5.23 5.63 -16.23
N PRO A 57 4.21 4.78 -16.17
CA PRO A 57 3.13 4.84 -17.15
C PRO A 57 2.43 6.21 -17.05
N THR A 58 2.09 6.79 -18.18
CA THR A 58 1.30 8.03 -18.20
C THR A 58 -0.16 7.74 -17.81
N ARG A 59 -0.89 8.78 -17.38
CA ARG A 59 -2.34 8.68 -17.10
C ARG A 59 -3.10 8.05 -18.26
N GLU A 60 -2.78 8.44 -19.49
CA GLU A 60 -3.42 7.92 -20.72
C GLU A 60 -3.08 6.44 -20.96
N GLU A 61 -1.84 6.02 -20.73
CA GLU A 61 -1.44 4.62 -20.83
C GLU A 61 -2.18 3.76 -19.82
N VAL A 62 -2.36 4.25 -18.56
CA VAL A 62 -3.13 3.55 -17.53
C VAL A 62 -4.60 3.43 -17.95
N ARG A 63 -5.23 4.53 -18.37
CA ARG A 63 -6.63 4.56 -18.80
C ARG A 63 -6.88 3.58 -19.95
N THR A 64 -6.06 3.64 -20.99
CA THR A 64 -6.19 2.79 -22.18
C THR A 64 -6.01 1.30 -21.82
N ALA A 65 -5.01 0.97 -21.00
CA ALA A 65 -4.77 -0.41 -20.60
C ALA A 65 -5.91 -0.94 -19.70
N LEU A 66 -6.44 -0.10 -18.80
CA LEU A 66 -7.58 -0.46 -17.96
C LEU A 66 -8.81 -0.75 -18.81
N GLU A 67 -9.21 0.15 -19.71
CA GLU A 67 -10.36 -0.06 -20.60
C GLU A 67 -10.24 -1.35 -21.40
N LYS A 68 -9.09 -1.56 -22.04
CA LYS A 68 -8.81 -2.80 -22.78
C LYS A 68 -8.98 -4.05 -21.92
N LYS A 69 -8.47 -4.01 -20.69
CA LYS A 69 -8.59 -5.13 -19.75
C LYS A 69 -10.04 -5.37 -19.32
N LEU A 70 -10.81 -4.31 -19.05
CA LEU A 70 -12.21 -4.46 -18.62
C LEU A 70 -13.10 -5.00 -19.75
N ILE A 71 -12.88 -4.57 -21.00
CA ILE A 71 -13.56 -5.17 -22.16
C ILE A 71 -13.28 -6.67 -22.26
N TYR A 72 -12.02 -7.07 -22.05
CA TYR A 72 -11.65 -8.48 -22.03
C TYR A 72 -12.36 -9.25 -20.90
N LEU A 73 -12.38 -8.69 -19.68
CA LEU A 73 -13.04 -9.32 -18.54
C LEU A 73 -14.55 -9.50 -18.75
N GLN A 74 -15.24 -8.51 -19.33
CA GLN A 74 -16.65 -8.64 -19.70
C GLN A 74 -16.89 -9.78 -20.70
N LYS A 75 -16.01 -9.89 -21.73
CA LYS A 75 -16.13 -10.97 -22.73
C LYS A 75 -15.88 -12.37 -22.15
N THR A 76 -15.05 -12.48 -21.12
CA THR A 76 -14.72 -13.76 -20.48
C THR A 76 -15.62 -14.10 -19.29
N GLY A 77 -16.52 -13.20 -18.92
CA GLY A 77 -17.43 -13.40 -17.77
C GLY A 77 -16.75 -13.28 -16.40
N VAL A 78 -15.51 -12.79 -16.33
CA VAL A 78 -14.80 -12.60 -15.07
C VAL A 78 -15.17 -11.24 -14.48
N VAL A 79 -15.73 -11.24 -13.27
CA VAL A 79 -16.15 -10.02 -12.58
C VAL A 79 -15.16 -9.74 -11.44
N PRO A 80 -14.46 -8.59 -11.47
CA PRO A 80 -13.63 -8.18 -10.35
C PRO A 80 -14.49 -7.63 -9.21
N ASP A 81 -14.09 -7.99 -7.97
CA ASP A 81 -14.68 -7.41 -6.75
C ASP A 81 -14.05 -6.04 -6.44
N VAL A 82 -12.78 -5.87 -6.84
CA VAL A 82 -12.00 -4.67 -6.51
C VAL A 82 -10.95 -4.35 -7.56
N PHE A 83 -10.71 -3.07 -7.79
CA PHE A 83 -9.54 -2.54 -8.52
C PHE A 83 -8.55 -2.03 -7.49
N THR A 84 -7.38 -2.67 -7.41
CA THR A 84 -6.42 -2.41 -6.34
C THR A 84 -5.17 -1.70 -6.87
N PHE A 85 -4.97 -0.47 -6.45
CA PHE A 85 -3.71 0.23 -6.66
C PHE A 85 -2.66 -0.31 -5.70
N ALA A 86 -1.79 -1.13 -6.22
CA ALA A 86 -0.67 -1.77 -5.55
C ALA A 86 0.36 -2.18 -6.60
N GLY A 87 1.52 -2.63 -6.17
CA GLY A 87 2.53 -3.15 -7.09
C GLY A 87 3.95 -2.83 -6.64
N ASN A 88 4.75 -2.27 -7.52
CA ASN A 88 6.20 -2.18 -7.39
C ASN A 88 6.66 -0.92 -6.63
N GLY A 89 6.00 -0.57 -5.53
CA GLY A 89 6.33 0.56 -4.66
C GLY A 89 5.12 1.37 -4.19
N GLU A 90 5.21 2.70 -4.14
CA GLU A 90 4.18 3.58 -3.59
C GLU A 90 3.35 4.27 -4.70
N PRO A 91 2.08 3.88 -4.90
CA PRO A 91 1.26 4.40 -6.00
C PRO A 91 0.99 5.90 -5.92
N THR A 92 0.92 6.47 -4.72
CA THR A 92 0.65 7.92 -4.53
C THR A 92 1.83 8.81 -4.90
N MET A 93 2.99 8.24 -5.24
CA MET A 93 4.13 8.97 -5.83
C MET A 93 3.90 9.34 -7.30
N HIS A 94 2.93 8.70 -7.98
CA HIS A 94 2.65 9.01 -9.38
C HIS A 94 2.24 10.49 -9.52
N PRO A 95 2.83 11.25 -10.44
CA PRO A 95 2.60 12.71 -10.55
C PRO A 95 1.16 13.07 -10.87
N GLU A 96 0.45 12.21 -11.61
CA GLU A 96 -0.95 12.40 -12.00
C GLU A 96 -1.91 11.50 -11.22
N PHE A 97 -1.55 11.12 -9.98
CA PHE A 97 -2.30 10.14 -9.17
C PHE A 97 -3.80 10.49 -9.06
N GLU A 98 -4.13 11.76 -8.76
CA GLU A 98 -5.53 12.21 -8.63
C GLU A 98 -6.31 11.98 -9.93
N GLY A 99 -5.74 12.37 -11.07
CA GLY A 99 -6.38 12.18 -12.37
C GLY A 99 -6.53 10.70 -12.76
N VAL A 100 -5.55 9.86 -12.40
CA VAL A 100 -5.65 8.42 -12.62
C VAL A 100 -6.78 7.79 -11.79
N ILE A 101 -6.96 8.22 -10.54
CA ILE A 101 -8.09 7.79 -9.71
C ILE A 101 -9.43 8.20 -10.34
N GLU A 102 -9.55 9.44 -10.83
CA GLU A 102 -10.77 9.93 -11.49
C GLU A 102 -11.11 9.12 -12.75
N ASP A 103 -10.12 8.86 -13.60
CA ASP A 103 -10.30 8.03 -14.79
C ASP A 103 -10.69 6.59 -14.42
N THR A 104 -10.11 6.05 -13.35
CA THR A 104 -10.42 4.71 -12.87
C THR A 104 -11.85 4.63 -12.34
N ILE A 105 -12.32 5.63 -11.58
CA ILE A 105 -13.71 5.70 -11.12
C ILE A 105 -14.66 5.73 -12.32
N ALA A 106 -14.44 6.64 -13.26
CA ALA A 106 -15.29 6.77 -14.46
C ALA A 106 -15.33 5.47 -15.30
N THR A 107 -14.17 4.82 -15.42
CA THR A 107 -14.06 3.57 -16.19
C THR A 107 -14.73 2.42 -15.44
N ARG A 108 -14.50 2.28 -14.11
CA ARG A 108 -15.15 1.29 -13.26
C ARG A 108 -16.67 1.40 -13.34
N ASP A 109 -17.22 2.60 -13.19
CA ASP A 109 -18.67 2.87 -13.18
C ASP A 109 -19.34 2.44 -14.50
N ARG A 110 -18.61 2.57 -15.62
CA ARG A 110 -19.09 2.14 -16.93
C ARG A 110 -19.09 0.61 -17.11
N PHE A 111 -18.10 -0.09 -16.57
CA PHE A 111 -17.89 -1.52 -16.86
C PHE A 111 -18.31 -2.45 -15.70
N PHE A 112 -17.99 -2.09 -14.46
CA PHE A 112 -18.21 -2.90 -13.26
C PHE A 112 -18.58 -2.00 -12.07
N PRO A 113 -19.76 -1.35 -12.07
CA PRO A 113 -20.15 -0.32 -11.10
C PRO A 113 -20.20 -0.82 -9.64
N ASN A 114 -20.30 -2.14 -9.43
CA ASN A 114 -20.31 -2.73 -8.10
C ASN A 114 -18.90 -3.06 -7.57
N ALA A 115 -17.87 -2.99 -8.40
CA ALA A 115 -16.50 -3.22 -7.96
C ALA A 115 -16.00 -2.03 -7.13
N LYS A 116 -15.27 -2.32 -6.06
CA LYS A 116 -14.62 -1.28 -5.25
C LYS A 116 -13.32 -0.80 -5.91
N ILE A 117 -12.83 0.34 -5.45
CA ILE A 117 -11.47 0.80 -5.71
C ILE A 117 -10.73 0.82 -4.38
N ALA A 118 -9.58 0.16 -4.33
CA ALA A 118 -8.70 0.11 -3.18
C ALA A 118 -7.32 0.70 -3.52
N VAL A 119 -6.76 1.47 -2.61
CA VAL A 119 -5.36 1.96 -2.71
C VAL A 119 -4.60 1.50 -1.48
N LEU A 120 -3.50 0.76 -1.70
CA LEU A 120 -2.54 0.43 -0.65
C LEU A 120 -1.43 1.48 -0.68
N SER A 121 -1.35 2.30 0.37
CA SER A 121 -0.35 3.37 0.46
C SER A 121 0.46 3.28 1.75
N ASN A 122 1.75 3.62 1.64
CA ASN A 122 2.63 3.78 2.80
C ASN A 122 2.43 5.11 3.56
N SER A 123 1.45 5.91 3.13
CA SER A 123 0.99 7.14 3.78
C SER A 123 1.95 8.35 3.68
N THR A 124 3.09 8.23 2.99
CA THR A 124 4.08 9.32 2.94
C THR A 124 3.63 10.55 2.15
N MET A 125 2.72 10.37 1.19
CA MET A 125 2.26 11.44 0.29
C MET A 125 0.95 12.11 0.74
N LEU A 126 0.41 11.78 1.91
CA LEU A 126 -0.88 12.32 2.42
C LEU A 126 -0.87 13.84 2.61
N HIS A 127 0.30 14.46 2.72
CA HIS A 127 0.46 15.91 2.78
C HIS A 127 0.13 16.61 1.45
N LYS A 128 0.07 15.88 0.33
CA LYS A 128 -0.32 16.43 -0.97
C LYS A 128 -1.84 16.45 -1.09
N GLU A 129 -2.43 17.63 -1.24
CA GLU A 129 -3.89 17.79 -1.28
C GLU A 129 -4.57 16.98 -2.39
N GLY A 130 -3.95 16.83 -3.58
CA GLY A 130 -4.49 15.99 -4.65
C GLY A 130 -4.55 14.51 -4.25
N VAL A 131 -3.54 14.01 -3.52
CA VAL A 131 -3.54 12.63 -3.00
C VAL A 131 -4.64 12.46 -1.95
N PHE A 132 -4.76 13.39 -1.02
CA PHE A 132 -5.79 13.37 0.02
C PHE A 132 -7.20 13.37 -0.60
N ARG A 133 -7.48 14.27 -1.57
CA ARG A 133 -8.77 14.30 -2.27
C ARG A 133 -9.07 12.99 -3.01
N ALA A 134 -8.08 12.45 -3.73
CA ALA A 134 -8.23 11.21 -4.47
C ALA A 134 -8.58 10.02 -3.56
N LEU A 135 -7.88 9.90 -2.42
CA LEU A 135 -8.10 8.83 -1.45
C LEU A 135 -9.47 8.93 -0.76
N ASN A 136 -10.03 10.12 -0.63
CA ASN A 136 -11.39 10.31 -0.09
C ASN A 136 -12.52 9.99 -1.09
N LYS A 137 -12.21 9.85 -2.40
CA LYS A 137 -13.19 9.53 -3.44
C LYS A 137 -13.44 8.03 -3.62
N ILE A 138 -12.60 7.19 -3.01
CA ILE A 138 -12.61 5.72 -3.21
C ILE A 138 -13.13 4.98 -1.97
N GLU A 139 -13.55 3.73 -2.18
CA GLU A 139 -14.15 2.92 -1.12
C GLU A 139 -13.13 2.47 -0.07
N ASP A 140 -11.94 2.02 -0.47
CA ASP A 140 -10.98 1.39 0.44
C ASP A 140 -9.57 2.04 0.33
N ASN A 141 -9.38 3.18 1.00
CA ASN A 141 -8.06 3.78 1.18
C ASN A 141 -7.35 3.10 2.35
N ILE A 142 -6.42 2.18 2.03
CA ILE A 142 -5.71 1.33 2.98
C ILE A 142 -4.34 1.95 3.27
N LEU A 143 -4.22 2.55 4.45
CA LEU A 143 -3.11 3.41 4.84
C LEU A 143 -2.25 2.74 5.92
N LYS A 144 -0.93 2.75 5.70
CA LYS A 144 0.03 2.05 6.56
C LYS A 144 0.31 2.82 7.86
N LEU A 145 0.30 2.05 8.97
CA LEU A 145 0.78 2.45 10.29
C LEU A 145 1.42 1.24 11.00
N ASP A 146 2.73 1.04 10.80
CA ASP A 146 3.43 -0.14 11.31
C ASP A 146 4.03 0.06 12.71
N SER A 147 4.24 1.31 13.15
CA SER A 147 4.79 1.64 14.47
C SER A 147 4.41 3.06 14.86
N VAL A 148 4.47 3.33 16.15
CA VAL A 148 4.26 4.66 16.74
C VAL A 148 5.56 5.30 17.26
N LEU A 149 6.66 4.59 17.18
CA LEU A 149 7.99 5.07 17.56
C LEU A 149 8.79 5.44 16.32
N ASP A 150 9.26 6.68 16.24
CA ASP A 150 10.06 7.16 15.09
C ASP A 150 11.29 6.28 14.82
N SER A 151 11.98 5.84 15.87
CA SER A 151 13.11 4.92 15.75
C SER A 151 12.71 3.59 15.11
N ARG A 152 11.56 3.06 15.46
CA ARG A 152 11.04 1.81 14.90
C ARG A 152 10.56 1.99 13.45
N ILE A 153 9.93 3.12 13.13
CA ILE A 153 9.58 3.49 11.76
C ILE A 153 10.84 3.52 10.89
N GLN A 154 11.93 4.11 11.39
CA GLN A 154 13.22 4.10 10.67
C GLN A 154 13.76 2.67 10.48
N GLN A 155 13.70 1.81 11.48
CA GLN A 155 14.15 0.42 11.39
C GLN A 155 13.30 -0.44 10.44
N LEU A 156 11.97 -0.29 10.49
CA LEU A 156 11.03 -1.14 9.74
C LEU A 156 10.77 -0.64 8.32
N ASN A 157 10.56 0.66 8.16
CA ASN A 157 10.05 1.26 6.93
C ASN A 157 11.10 2.07 6.20
N ALA A 158 12.16 2.52 6.88
CA ALA A 158 13.25 3.32 6.34
C ALA A 158 12.75 4.40 5.36
N PRO A 159 11.94 5.39 5.83
CA PRO A 159 11.46 6.47 4.98
C PRO A 159 12.63 7.26 4.38
N ASN A 160 12.55 7.59 3.09
CA ASN A 160 13.59 8.34 2.39
C ASN A 160 13.64 9.83 2.80
N SER A 161 12.65 10.30 3.55
CA SER A 161 12.62 11.66 4.11
C SER A 161 12.84 11.64 5.62
N PRO A 162 13.87 12.29 6.15
CA PRO A 162 14.08 12.41 7.60
C PRO A 162 12.99 13.25 8.29
N ALA A 163 12.20 13.99 7.53
CA ALA A 163 11.08 14.76 8.05
C ALA A 163 9.81 13.94 8.29
N PHE A 164 9.79 12.65 7.91
CA PHE A 164 8.68 11.75 8.18
C PHE A 164 8.75 11.30 9.64
N THR A 165 7.73 11.64 10.42
CA THR A 165 7.61 11.28 11.84
C THR A 165 6.23 10.73 12.14
N PHE A 166 6.09 9.99 13.23
CA PHE A 166 4.81 9.46 13.69
C PHE A 166 3.78 10.57 13.92
N ASP A 167 4.14 11.66 14.60
CA ASP A 167 3.20 12.75 14.88
C ASP A 167 2.63 13.38 13.61
N LYS A 168 3.47 13.59 12.58
CA LYS A 168 3.01 14.10 11.29
C LYS A 168 2.10 13.10 10.59
N LEU A 169 2.46 11.82 10.61
CA LEU A 169 1.64 10.76 10.06
C LEU A 169 0.29 10.70 10.74
N LEU A 170 0.27 10.68 12.08
CA LEU A 170 -0.97 10.67 12.88
C LEU A 170 -1.88 11.85 12.51
N GLY A 171 -1.31 13.06 12.46
CA GLY A 171 -2.05 14.25 12.04
C GLY A 171 -2.68 14.11 10.64
N GLN A 172 -1.95 13.54 9.67
CA GLN A 172 -2.48 13.29 8.32
C GLN A 172 -3.58 12.21 8.31
N LEU A 173 -3.43 11.14 9.08
CA LEU A 173 -4.43 10.07 9.18
C LEU A 173 -5.73 10.57 9.82
N CYS A 174 -5.64 11.43 10.84
CA CYS A 174 -6.81 12.02 11.49
C CYS A 174 -7.62 12.93 10.56
N ARG A 175 -7.03 13.53 9.51
CA ARG A 175 -7.74 14.35 8.51
C ARG A 175 -8.83 13.57 7.76
N PHE A 176 -8.75 12.25 7.69
CA PHE A 176 -9.76 11.41 7.03
C PHE A 176 -11.03 11.23 7.86
N GLU A 177 -11.07 11.71 9.11
CA GLU A 177 -12.25 11.64 9.99
C GLU A 177 -12.86 10.23 10.08
N GLY A 178 -12.00 9.22 10.08
CA GLY A 178 -12.39 7.80 10.14
C GLY A 178 -12.65 7.15 8.77
N ASN A 179 -12.74 7.91 7.67
CA ASN A 179 -12.93 7.36 6.33
C ASN A 179 -11.64 6.77 5.75
N LEU A 180 -11.04 5.82 6.47
CA LEU A 180 -9.84 5.08 6.05
C LEU A 180 -9.80 3.70 6.69
N ILE A 181 -8.93 2.86 6.14
CA ILE A 181 -8.55 1.56 6.69
C ILE A 181 -7.10 1.66 7.12
N ILE A 182 -6.79 1.36 8.38
CA ILE A 182 -5.40 1.24 8.84
C ILE A 182 -4.89 -0.17 8.53
N GLN A 183 -3.69 -0.23 7.96
CA GLN A 183 -3.00 -1.49 7.71
C GLN A 183 -1.68 -1.53 8.49
N THR A 184 -1.49 -2.57 9.32
CA THR A 184 -0.31 -2.75 10.16
C THR A 184 0.33 -4.11 9.93
N MET A 185 1.62 -4.14 9.61
CA MET A 185 2.46 -5.33 9.58
C MET A 185 3.09 -5.52 10.95
N PHE A 186 2.72 -6.57 11.67
CA PHE A 186 3.40 -6.98 12.90
C PHE A 186 4.49 -8.01 12.62
N LEU A 187 5.68 -7.77 13.16
CA LEU A 187 6.84 -8.64 12.99
C LEU A 187 7.82 -8.51 14.16
N LYS A 188 8.68 -9.50 14.28
CA LYS A 188 9.81 -9.53 15.20
C LYS A 188 11.08 -9.91 14.44
N GLY A 189 12.22 -9.79 15.07
CA GLY A 189 13.47 -10.30 14.53
C GLY A 189 14.66 -9.39 14.78
N GLU A 190 15.55 -9.35 13.80
CA GLU A 190 16.78 -8.58 13.86
C GLU A 190 16.99 -7.84 12.54
N VAL A 191 17.38 -6.58 12.63
CA VAL A 191 17.75 -5.71 11.50
C VAL A 191 19.11 -5.09 11.81
N ASN A 192 20.13 -5.38 11.00
CA ASN A 192 21.50 -4.86 11.16
C ASN A 192 22.09 -5.11 12.56
N GLY A 193 21.80 -6.24 13.18
CA GLY A 193 22.30 -6.59 14.52
C GLY A 193 21.49 -6.03 15.69
N GLU A 194 20.41 -5.28 15.40
CA GLU A 194 19.53 -4.72 16.40
C GLU A 194 18.20 -5.46 16.45
N SER A 195 17.69 -5.71 17.65
CA SER A 195 16.38 -6.34 17.83
C SER A 195 15.25 -5.42 17.37
N VAL A 196 14.34 -5.98 16.58
CA VAL A 196 13.14 -5.32 16.06
C VAL A 196 11.92 -6.10 16.50
N ASP A 197 11.00 -5.41 17.18
CA ASP A 197 9.72 -5.98 17.62
C ASP A 197 8.69 -4.84 17.76
N ASN A 198 7.72 -4.78 16.87
CA ASN A 198 6.62 -3.80 16.96
C ASN A 198 5.36 -4.39 17.64
N THR A 199 5.53 -5.48 18.41
CA THR A 199 4.49 -6.07 19.27
C THR A 199 4.78 -5.88 20.76
N THR A 200 5.74 -5.02 21.12
CA THR A 200 6.02 -4.70 22.52
C THR A 200 4.84 -3.95 23.14
N GLU A 201 4.73 -3.98 24.47
CA GLU A 201 3.66 -3.29 25.20
C GLU A 201 3.59 -1.80 24.85
N VAL A 202 4.75 -1.13 24.76
CA VAL A 202 4.83 0.29 24.38
C VAL A 202 4.28 0.53 22.99
N GLU A 203 4.67 -0.30 22.00
CA GLU A 203 4.20 -0.21 20.62
C GLU A 203 2.69 -0.45 20.53
N ILE A 204 2.18 -1.52 21.13
CA ILE A 204 0.77 -1.88 21.09
C ILE A 204 -0.08 -0.82 21.79
N THR A 205 0.33 -0.36 22.99
CA THR A 205 -0.40 0.68 23.71
C THR A 205 -0.47 1.98 22.90
N GLY A 206 0.66 2.45 22.37
CA GLY A 206 0.70 3.64 21.54
C GLY A 206 -0.11 3.50 20.25
N TRP A 207 -0.06 2.32 19.60
CA TRP A 207 -0.84 2.02 18.41
C TRP A 207 -2.35 2.03 18.70
N LEU A 208 -2.80 1.45 19.81
CA LEU A 208 -4.20 1.50 20.24
C LEU A 208 -4.66 2.95 20.52
N GLU A 209 -3.81 3.77 21.14
CA GLU A 209 -4.12 5.19 21.35
C GLU A 209 -4.19 5.97 20.04
N ALA A 210 -3.32 5.65 19.08
CA ALA A 210 -3.41 6.23 17.73
C ALA A 210 -4.73 5.84 17.03
N LEU A 211 -5.13 4.57 17.11
CA LEU A 211 -6.41 4.11 16.52
C LEU A 211 -7.63 4.81 17.16
N LYS A 212 -7.61 5.07 18.48
CA LYS A 212 -8.67 5.84 19.15
C LYS A 212 -8.78 7.27 18.64
N GLN A 213 -7.67 7.90 18.25
CA GLN A 213 -7.66 9.23 17.66
C GLN A 213 -8.10 9.21 16.19
N ILE A 214 -7.57 8.28 15.39
CA ILE A 214 -7.86 8.15 13.95
C ILE A 214 -9.31 7.70 13.73
N LYS A 215 -9.82 6.79 14.57
CA LYS A 215 -11.13 6.15 14.47
C LYS A 215 -11.39 5.51 13.09
N PRO A 216 -10.48 4.69 12.58
CA PRO A 216 -10.60 4.15 11.23
C PRO A 216 -11.85 3.27 11.11
N LYS A 217 -12.47 3.23 9.91
CA LYS A 217 -13.63 2.34 9.65
C LYS A 217 -13.28 0.86 9.72
N GLN A 218 -12.01 0.52 9.57
CA GLN A 218 -11.49 -0.85 9.66
C GLN A 218 -10.00 -0.82 10.01
N VAL A 219 -9.53 -1.87 10.68
CA VAL A 219 -8.12 -2.14 10.92
C VAL A 219 -7.78 -3.50 10.31
N MET A 220 -6.73 -3.55 9.50
CA MET A 220 -6.17 -4.75 8.90
C MET A 220 -4.81 -5.02 9.52
N ILE A 221 -4.69 -6.08 10.30
CA ILE A 221 -3.41 -6.55 10.82
C ILE A 221 -2.95 -7.80 10.06
N TYR A 222 -1.65 -7.93 9.90
CA TYR A 222 -1.04 -9.08 9.25
C TYR A 222 0.42 -9.24 9.69
N THR A 223 1.03 -10.35 9.34
CA THR A 223 2.43 -10.65 9.61
C THR A 223 3.12 -11.13 8.34
N ILE A 224 4.42 -11.36 8.40
CA ILE A 224 5.22 -11.89 7.30
C ILE A 224 4.64 -13.25 6.86
N ASP A 225 4.36 -13.39 5.57
CA ASP A 225 3.85 -14.64 4.96
C ASP A 225 4.82 -15.25 3.94
N ARG A 226 5.72 -14.42 3.39
CA ARG A 226 6.71 -14.82 2.37
C ARG A 226 8.13 -14.44 2.80
N GLU A 227 9.10 -14.88 2.02
CA GLU A 227 10.49 -14.48 2.23
C GLU A 227 10.66 -12.95 2.15
N THR A 228 11.50 -12.43 3.03
CA THR A 228 11.81 -11.00 3.15
C THR A 228 13.24 -10.70 2.64
N PRO A 229 13.52 -9.45 2.19
CA PRO A 229 14.85 -9.06 1.75
C PRO A 229 15.91 -9.26 2.83
N LEU A 230 15.57 -8.96 4.08
CA LEU A 230 16.44 -9.24 5.22
C LEU A 230 16.14 -10.60 5.81
N LYS A 231 17.22 -11.39 6.03
CA LYS A 231 17.15 -12.60 6.83
C LYS A 231 17.07 -12.24 8.32
N GLY A 232 16.39 -13.07 9.10
CA GLY A 232 16.31 -12.86 10.55
C GLY A 232 14.98 -12.24 11.02
N LEU A 233 14.13 -11.78 10.10
CA LEU A 233 12.76 -11.38 10.44
C LEU A 233 11.90 -12.60 10.71
N LYS A 234 11.00 -12.49 11.69
CA LYS A 234 10.12 -13.56 12.15
C LYS A 234 8.66 -13.10 12.10
N LYS A 235 7.80 -13.98 11.64
CA LYS A 235 6.35 -13.75 11.71
C LYS A 235 5.86 -13.77 13.16
N VAL A 236 4.85 -13.00 13.44
CA VAL A 236 4.09 -13.08 14.69
C VAL A 236 3.09 -14.23 14.57
N PRO A 237 3.00 -15.14 15.55
CA PRO A 237 1.98 -16.19 15.54
C PRO A 237 0.57 -15.63 15.46
N LYS A 238 -0.35 -16.37 14.82
CA LYS A 238 -1.74 -15.93 14.64
C LYS A 238 -2.42 -15.67 15.99
N GLU A 239 -2.17 -16.56 16.95
CA GLU A 239 -2.73 -16.50 18.30
C GLU A 239 -2.31 -15.25 19.08
N ALA A 240 -1.24 -14.58 18.66
CA ALA A 240 -0.79 -13.31 19.23
C ALA A 240 -1.34 -12.08 18.48
N LEU A 241 -2.02 -12.30 17.36
CA LEU A 241 -2.69 -11.26 16.58
C LEU A 241 -4.20 -11.20 16.87
N ASP A 242 -4.76 -12.29 17.41
CA ASP A 242 -6.15 -12.41 17.83
C ASP A 242 -6.36 -11.80 19.24
#